data_7c6cfa054cb9422934588277239c52ac
#
_entry.id   7c6cfa054cb9422934588277239c52ac
#
_cell.length_a   1.000
_cell.length_b   1.000
_cell.length_c   1.000
_cell.angle_alpha   90.00
_cell.angle_beta   90.00
_cell.angle_gamma   90.00
#
_symmetry.space_group_name_H-M   'P 1'
#
loop_
_entity.id
_entity.type
_entity.pdbx_description
1 polymer ?
#
loop_
_entity_poly.entity_id
_entity_poly.type
_entity_poly.pdbx_seq_one_letter_code
_entity_poly.pdbx_strand_id
1 'polypeptide(L)'
;MATTRLTSRRRQDPGSKWVRIAMAVLATVGLIDTGSITLKRWGLLGQLTCPVGGDGCDKVLNSAWGTLFQGDGFSIPLSFAGVLAYLAVLVMAIVPLLPGLSENKADLSRRTWWGLFTVSLSMAIFSFVLMGLMVFKIQAFCFFCVLSATISVILLVLAVAGGGWDDPAPLLFRGVLLALAVLLGSLIWASVVDPNRPDGRVAPAVTTTSSPAKVALAEHLTAEGAVLYTAYWCPHCTEQKEMFGQQAAEKLDVVECAPDGVNGQPKLCEKKGIEGFPTWEIDGTLDSGVKPLDELAKLSGYQGPADF
;
A
#
# COMPACT_ATOMS: atom_id res chain seq x y z
N MET A 1 11.71 71.18 -11.21
CA MET A 1 11.78 69.94 -12.04
C MET A 1 12.39 68.85 -11.19
N ALA A 2 11.54 67.99 -10.62
CA ALA A 2 11.99 66.86 -9.80
C ALA A 2 12.02 65.62 -10.71
N THR A 3 13.20 65.14 -11.05
CA THR A 3 13.41 63.90 -11.78
C THR A 3 13.19 62.71 -10.87
N THR A 4 12.03 62.11 -10.96
CA THR A 4 11.72 60.84 -10.30
C THR A 4 12.60 59.76 -10.92
N ARG A 5 13.66 59.35 -10.22
CA ARG A 5 14.43 58.14 -10.58
C ARG A 5 13.52 56.92 -10.38
N LEU A 6 12.98 56.41 -11.44
CA LEU A 6 12.43 55.07 -11.51
C LEU A 6 13.57 54.08 -11.26
N THR A 7 13.73 53.65 -10.01
CA THR A 7 14.59 52.52 -9.69
C THR A 7 13.99 51.28 -10.35
N SER A 8 14.55 50.88 -11.47
CA SER A 8 14.32 49.57 -12.09
C SER A 8 14.56 48.51 -11.03
N ARG A 9 13.49 48.00 -10.42
CA ARG A 9 13.55 46.76 -9.64
C ARG A 9 14.10 45.69 -10.59
N ARG A 10 15.42 45.45 -10.49
CA ARG A 10 16.05 44.30 -11.11
C ARG A 10 15.21 43.10 -10.68
N ARG A 11 14.49 42.47 -11.62
CA ARG A 11 13.79 41.19 -11.37
C ARG A 11 14.87 40.21 -10.93
N GLN A 12 15.01 40.04 -9.62
CA GLN A 12 15.88 39.01 -9.08
C GLN A 12 15.29 37.69 -9.52
N ASP A 13 16.13 36.80 -10.08
CA ASP A 13 15.73 35.44 -10.37
C ASP A 13 15.22 34.83 -9.06
N PRO A 14 13.96 34.39 -9.01
CA PRO A 14 13.41 33.82 -7.79
C PRO A 14 14.13 32.50 -7.47
N GLY A 15 14.84 32.47 -6.37
CA GLY A 15 15.48 31.30 -5.79
C GLY A 15 16.94 31.04 -6.16
N SER A 16 17.58 30.21 -5.35
CA SER A 16 19.01 29.92 -5.43
C SER A 16 19.30 28.79 -6.44
N LYS A 17 20.22 29.04 -7.40
CA LYS A 17 20.70 28.02 -8.37
C LYS A 17 21.36 26.83 -7.66
N TRP A 18 22.12 27.09 -6.59
CA TRP A 18 22.80 26.03 -5.86
C TRP A 18 21.82 25.10 -5.15
N VAL A 19 20.72 25.65 -4.62
CA VAL A 19 19.65 24.82 -4.02
C VAL A 19 19.01 23.92 -5.07
N ARG A 20 18.75 24.42 -6.29
CA ARG A 20 18.24 23.59 -7.38
C ARG A 20 19.18 22.44 -7.75
N ILE A 21 20.49 22.70 -7.80
CA ILE A 21 21.50 21.67 -8.05
C ILE A 21 21.49 20.62 -6.93
N ALA A 22 21.45 21.06 -5.68
CA ALA A 22 21.36 20.14 -4.53
C ALA A 22 20.09 19.28 -4.59
N MET A 23 18.94 19.88 -4.92
CA MET A 23 17.68 19.14 -5.10
C MET A 23 17.76 18.15 -6.27
N ALA A 24 18.40 18.51 -7.38
CA ALA A 24 18.59 17.60 -8.51
C ALA A 24 19.45 16.38 -8.14
N VAL A 25 20.53 16.60 -7.37
CA VAL A 25 21.38 15.50 -6.88
C VAL A 25 20.60 14.57 -5.95
N LEU A 26 19.88 15.13 -4.98
CA LEU A 26 19.06 14.33 -4.05
C LEU A 26 17.94 13.59 -4.77
N ALA A 27 17.27 14.24 -5.73
CA ALA A 27 16.24 13.59 -6.54
C ALA A 27 16.80 12.44 -7.38
N THR A 28 18.04 12.55 -7.89
CA THR A 28 18.72 11.45 -8.59
C THR A 28 18.98 10.27 -7.66
N VAL A 29 19.43 10.52 -6.44
CA VAL A 29 19.61 9.45 -5.43
C VAL A 29 18.28 8.77 -5.11
N GLY A 30 17.22 9.55 -4.85
CA GLY A 30 15.89 9.00 -4.60
C GLY A 30 15.30 8.24 -5.80
N LEU A 31 15.60 8.68 -7.02
CA LEU A 31 15.21 7.99 -8.25
C LEU A 31 15.91 6.64 -8.40
N ILE A 32 17.19 6.55 -8.08
CA ILE A 32 17.95 5.29 -8.07
C ILE A 32 17.39 4.35 -6.99
N ASP A 33 17.14 4.86 -5.80
CA ASP A 33 16.57 4.12 -4.67
C ASP A 33 15.21 3.50 -5.03
N THR A 34 14.22 4.32 -5.38
CA THR A 34 12.87 3.86 -5.72
C THR A 34 12.81 3.08 -7.03
N GLY A 35 13.69 3.42 -8.00
CA GLY A 35 13.81 2.73 -9.27
C GLY A 35 14.32 1.30 -9.09
N SER A 36 15.35 1.10 -8.27
CA SER A 36 15.90 -0.24 -7.98
C SER A 36 14.85 -1.15 -7.33
N ILE A 37 14.06 -0.63 -6.38
CA ILE A 37 12.95 -1.35 -5.75
C ILE A 37 11.88 -1.72 -6.79
N THR A 38 11.52 -0.79 -7.66
CA THR A 38 10.50 -1.00 -8.71
C THR A 38 10.95 -2.09 -9.69
N LEU A 39 12.20 -2.05 -10.15
CA LEU A 39 12.77 -3.04 -11.07
C LEU A 39 12.88 -4.43 -10.43
N LYS A 40 13.21 -4.50 -9.11
CA LYS A 40 13.16 -5.75 -8.36
C LYS A 40 11.75 -6.35 -8.34
N ARG A 41 10.74 -5.53 -8.04
CA ARG A 41 9.33 -5.97 -8.00
C ARG A 41 8.82 -6.49 -9.34
N TRP A 42 9.33 -5.98 -10.44
CA TRP A 42 9.02 -6.46 -11.80
C TRP A 42 9.90 -7.61 -12.27
N GLY A 43 10.79 -8.13 -11.39
CA GLY A 43 11.67 -9.27 -11.71
C GLY A 43 12.82 -8.95 -12.67
N LEU A 44 13.08 -7.65 -12.93
CA LEU A 44 14.14 -7.20 -13.82
C LEU A 44 15.49 -7.07 -13.12
N LEU A 45 15.51 -7.00 -11.78
CA LEU A 45 16.72 -7.01 -10.94
C LEU A 45 16.67 -8.19 -9.99
N GLY A 46 17.85 -8.76 -9.70
CA GLY A 46 18.04 -9.82 -8.71
C GLY A 46 17.74 -9.37 -7.28
N GLN A 47 18.08 -10.19 -6.28
CA GLN A 47 17.81 -9.89 -4.88
C GLN A 47 18.52 -8.61 -4.40
N LEU A 48 17.74 -7.62 -3.93
CA LEU A 48 18.27 -6.46 -3.21
C LEU A 48 18.48 -6.87 -1.75
N THR A 49 19.72 -6.97 -1.34
CA THR A 49 20.07 -7.22 0.06
C THR A 49 19.88 -5.95 0.88
N CYS A 50 19.17 -6.03 2.01
CA CYS A 50 19.03 -4.91 2.93
C CYS A 50 20.39 -4.56 3.53
N PRO A 51 20.92 -3.31 3.42
CA PRO A 51 22.26 -2.96 3.90
C PRO A 51 22.46 -3.16 5.40
N VAL A 52 21.38 -3.18 6.16
CA VAL A 52 21.40 -3.33 7.64
C VAL A 52 21.22 -4.80 8.06
N GLY A 53 21.07 -5.72 7.10
CA GLY A 53 20.79 -7.14 7.37
C GLY A 53 19.35 -7.42 7.79
N GLY A 54 18.94 -8.70 7.70
CA GLY A 54 17.59 -9.17 8.08
C GLY A 54 16.53 -8.97 7.01
N ASP A 55 15.35 -9.59 7.24
CA ASP A 55 14.23 -9.65 6.30
C ASP A 55 13.30 -8.42 6.35
N GLY A 56 13.68 -7.37 7.10
CA GLY A 56 12.82 -6.19 7.34
C GLY A 56 12.44 -5.44 6.08
N CYS A 57 13.40 -5.27 5.14
CA CYS A 57 13.09 -4.62 3.86
C CYS A 57 12.06 -5.42 3.05
N ASP A 58 12.22 -6.73 2.97
CA ASP A 58 11.30 -7.60 2.22
C ASP A 58 9.91 -7.65 2.87
N LYS A 59 9.84 -7.66 4.21
CA LYS A 59 8.55 -7.57 4.93
C LYS A 59 7.80 -6.28 4.60
N VAL A 60 8.49 -5.13 4.59
CA VAL A 60 7.85 -3.84 4.31
C VAL A 60 7.46 -3.73 2.84
N LEU A 61 8.36 -4.07 1.94
CA LEU A 61 8.14 -3.96 0.50
C LEU A 61 7.06 -4.93 -0.02
N ASN A 62 6.93 -6.11 0.58
CA ASN A 62 5.92 -7.11 0.23
C ASN A 62 4.63 -7.00 1.08
N SER A 63 4.55 -6.02 1.98
CA SER A 63 3.31 -5.76 2.72
C SER A 63 2.19 -5.26 1.78
N ALA A 64 0.94 -5.33 2.25
CA ALA A 64 -0.20 -4.80 1.52
C ALA A 64 -0.01 -3.32 1.13
N TRP A 65 0.60 -2.52 2.00
CA TRP A 65 0.92 -1.12 1.75
C TRP A 65 2.09 -0.89 0.80
N GLY A 66 2.83 -1.93 0.39
CA GLY A 66 3.90 -1.86 -0.63
C GLY A 66 3.38 -1.81 -2.06
N THR A 67 2.05 -1.92 -2.27
CA THR A 67 1.40 -1.96 -3.59
C THR A 67 0.33 -0.88 -3.68
N LEU A 68 0.35 -0.06 -4.74
CA LEU A 68 -0.67 0.96 -5.00
C LEU A 68 -1.94 0.38 -5.59
N PHE A 69 -1.78 -0.53 -6.53
CA PHE A 69 -2.86 -1.16 -7.27
C PHE A 69 -2.56 -2.64 -7.48
N GLN A 70 -3.51 -3.48 -7.14
CA GLN A 70 -3.45 -4.91 -7.39
C GLN A 70 -4.65 -5.28 -8.26
N GLY A 71 -4.39 -5.59 -9.55
CA GLY A 71 -5.38 -6.05 -10.50
C GLY A 71 -5.00 -7.43 -11.03
N ASP A 72 -5.91 -8.08 -11.75
CA ASP A 72 -5.68 -9.39 -12.36
C ASP A 72 -4.51 -9.36 -13.34
N GLY A 73 -3.35 -9.86 -12.91
CA GLY A 73 -2.13 -9.99 -13.71
C GLY A 73 -1.20 -8.76 -13.75
N PHE A 74 -1.54 -7.63 -13.10
CA PHE A 74 -0.69 -6.44 -13.06
C PHE A 74 -0.71 -5.78 -11.68
N SER A 75 0.45 -5.65 -11.05
CA SER A 75 0.60 -4.93 -9.77
C SER A 75 1.51 -3.71 -9.94
N ILE A 76 1.01 -2.54 -9.52
CA ILE A 76 1.82 -1.32 -9.50
C ILE A 76 2.42 -1.19 -8.10
N PRO A 77 3.75 -1.34 -7.93
CA PRO A 77 4.39 -1.15 -6.64
C PRO A 77 4.34 0.32 -6.22
N LEU A 78 4.22 0.57 -4.93
CA LEU A 78 4.22 1.93 -4.37
C LEU A 78 5.52 2.70 -4.73
N SER A 79 6.65 2.00 -4.84
CA SER A 79 7.93 2.57 -5.25
C SER A 79 7.88 3.24 -6.63
N PHE A 80 7.01 2.78 -7.54
CA PHE A 80 6.82 3.42 -8.85
C PHE A 80 6.26 4.85 -8.74
N ALA A 81 5.35 5.11 -7.79
CA ALA A 81 4.93 6.50 -7.51
C ALA A 81 6.10 7.35 -7.01
N GLY A 82 7.00 6.77 -6.22
CA GLY A 82 8.26 7.42 -5.82
C GLY A 82 9.14 7.78 -7.01
N VAL A 83 9.31 6.86 -7.98
CA VAL A 83 10.03 7.12 -9.24
C VAL A 83 9.46 8.34 -9.96
N LEU A 84 8.15 8.40 -10.13
CA LEU A 84 7.48 9.53 -10.82
C LEU A 84 7.66 10.84 -10.05
N ALA A 85 7.56 10.81 -8.72
CA ALA A 85 7.73 12.00 -7.89
C ALA A 85 9.18 12.53 -7.94
N TYR A 86 10.19 11.66 -7.80
CA TYR A 86 11.59 12.08 -7.90
C TYR A 86 11.95 12.55 -9.31
N LEU A 87 11.41 11.92 -10.35
CA LEU A 87 11.57 12.38 -11.74
C LEU A 87 10.98 13.78 -11.93
N ALA A 88 9.79 14.04 -11.38
CA ALA A 88 9.17 15.35 -11.45
C ALA A 88 10.02 16.43 -10.73
N VAL A 89 10.56 16.11 -9.54
CA VAL A 89 11.49 17.01 -8.83
C VAL A 89 12.73 17.28 -9.67
N LEU A 90 13.35 16.23 -10.25
CA LEU A 90 14.54 16.35 -11.06
C LEU A 90 14.31 17.26 -12.28
N VAL A 91 13.23 17.03 -13.02
CA VAL A 91 12.86 17.85 -14.19
C VAL A 91 12.62 19.32 -13.77
N MET A 92 11.83 19.55 -12.73
CA MET A 92 11.55 20.93 -12.24
C MET A 92 12.79 21.64 -11.71
N ALA A 93 13.75 20.91 -11.14
CA ALA A 93 15.00 21.47 -10.69
C ALA A 93 15.93 21.87 -11.85
N ILE A 94 16.02 21.05 -12.90
CA ILE A 94 16.97 21.21 -14.01
C ILE A 94 16.46 22.17 -15.10
N VAL A 95 15.18 22.07 -15.48
CA VAL A 95 14.62 22.80 -16.62
C VAL A 95 14.91 24.31 -16.60
N PRO A 96 14.80 25.06 -15.47
CA PRO A 96 15.11 26.48 -15.44
C PRO A 96 16.61 26.81 -15.52
N LEU A 97 17.49 25.80 -15.35
CA LEU A 97 18.94 25.98 -15.43
C LEU A 97 19.43 25.89 -16.88
N LEU A 98 18.65 25.30 -17.79
CA LEU A 98 19.01 25.11 -19.18
C LEU A 98 18.93 26.45 -19.96
N PRO A 99 19.94 26.80 -20.75
CA PRO A 99 19.90 27.97 -21.61
C PRO A 99 18.94 27.74 -22.79
N GLY A 100 18.11 28.74 -23.09
CA GLY A 100 17.30 28.73 -24.34
C GLY A 100 15.88 28.17 -24.25
N LEU A 101 15.45 27.58 -23.14
CA LEU A 101 14.13 26.94 -23.03
C LEU A 101 12.95 27.90 -22.78
N SER A 102 13.16 29.15 -22.43
CA SER A 102 12.07 30.09 -22.19
C SER A 102 12.51 31.54 -22.39
N GLU A 103 11.68 32.30 -23.10
CA GLU A 103 11.82 33.76 -23.20
C GLU A 103 11.53 34.43 -21.84
N ASN A 104 10.76 33.79 -20.95
CA ASN A 104 10.37 34.32 -19.64
C ASN A 104 10.91 33.46 -18.47
N LYS A 105 12.23 33.43 -18.31
CA LYS A 105 12.94 32.62 -17.29
C LYS A 105 12.45 32.86 -15.87
N ALA A 106 12.07 34.09 -15.53
CA ALA A 106 11.60 34.42 -14.17
C ALA A 106 10.24 33.75 -13.85
N ASP A 107 9.31 33.73 -14.80
CA ASP A 107 8.01 33.08 -14.61
C ASP A 107 8.16 31.56 -14.55
N LEU A 108 8.96 30.98 -15.44
CA LEU A 108 9.27 29.54 -15.40
C LEU A 108 9.92 29.14 -14.08
N SER A 109 10.88 29.93 -13.60
CA SER A 109 11.54 29.71 -12.31
C SER A 109 10.54 29.76 -11.15
N ARG A 110 9.63 30.73 -11.13
CA ARG A 110 8.58 30.84 -10.10
C ARG A 110 7.63 29.64 -10.11
N ARG A 111 7.14 29.24 -11.28
CA ARG A 111 6.24 28.08 -11.42
C ARG A 111 6.90 26.78 -10.97
N THR A 112 8.15 26.56 -11.35
CA THR A 112 8.89 25.37 -10.96
C THR A 112 9.19 25.34 -9.47
N TRP A 113 9.43 26.49 -8.79
CA TRP A 113 9.58 26.54 -7.35
C TRP A 113 8.29 26.16 -6.62
N TRP A 114 7.12 26.62 -7.09
CA TRP A 114 5.84 26.17 -6.56
C TRP A 114 5.63 24.67 -6.77
N GLY A 115 6.00 24.15 -7.93
CA GLY A 115 5.97 22.72 -8.22
C GLY A 115 6.88 21.92 -7.29
N LEU A 116 8.14 22.35 -7.12
CA LEU A 116 9.09 21.73 -6.21
C LEU A 116 8.56 21.68 -4.77
N PHE A 117 8.02 22.81 -4.28
CA PHE A 117 7.40 22.88 -2.96
C PHE A 117 6.22 21.90 -2.83
N THR A 118 5.29 21.92 -3.79
CA THR A 118 4.10 21.08 -3.77
C THR A 118 4.45 19.59 -3.77
N VAL A 119 5.34 19.16 -4.67
CA VAL A 119 5.73 17.75 -4.77
C VAL A 119 6.52 17.31 -3.55
N SER A 120 7.50 18.11 -3.10
CA SER A 120 8.31 17.78 -1.92
C SER A 120 7.47 17.71 -0.64
N LEU A 121 6.50 18.62 -0.46
CA LEU A 121 5.57 18.57 0.68
C LEU A 121 4.69 17.31 0.64
N SER A 122 4.14 16.98 -0.53
CA SER A 122 3.33 15.79 -0.69
C SER A 122 4.14 14.51 -0.39
N MET A 123 5.38 14.42 -0.91
CA MET A 123 6.29 13.31 -0.63
C MET A 123 6.61 13.20 0.87
N ALA A 124 6.92 14.31 1.53
CA ALA A 124 7.26 14.32 2.95
C ALA A 124 6.09 13.85 3.83
N ILE A 125 4.86 14.37 3.58
CA ILE A 125 3.67 13.98 4.34
C ILE A 125 3.32 12.50 4.11
N PHE A 126 3.34 12.05 2.84
CA PHE A 126 3.07 10.66 2.52
C PHE A 126 4.11 9.71 3.14
N SER A 127 5.40 10.08 3.07
CA SER A 127 6.48 9.32 3.72
C SER A 127 6.32 9.26 5.23
N PHE A 128 5.84 10.33 5.88
CA PHE A 128 5.54 10.32 7.31
C PHE A 128 4.45 9.31 7.67
N VAL A 129 3.38 9.22 6.88
CA VAL A 129 2.33 8.20 7.07
C VAL A 129 2.89 6.79 6.89
N LEU A 130 3.71 6.56 5.84
CA LEU A 130 4.36 5.26 5.63
C LEU A 130 5.31 4.88 6.77
N MET A 131 6.05 5.83 7.33
CA MET A 131 6.90 5.60 8.51
C MET A 131 6.03 5.17 9.71
N GLY A 132 4.88 5.83 9.92
CA GLY A 132 3.92 5.41 10.95
C GLY A 132 3.43 3.97 10.73
N LEU A 133 3.02 3.61 9.51
CA LEU A 133 2.61 2.23 9.19
C LEU A 133 3.73 1.23 9.42
N MET A 134 4.97 1.56 9.03
CA MET A 134 6.13 0.72 9.22
C MET A 134 6.38 0.42 10.70
N VAL A 135 6.27 1.42 11.58
CA VAL A 135 6.53 1.28 13.02
C VAL A 135 5.35 0.62 13.76
N PHE A 136 4.11 1.04 13.51
CA PHE A 136 2.97 0.65 14.31
C PHE A 136 2.21 -0.58 13.77
N LYS A 137 2.20 -0.79 12.44
CA LYS A 137 1.46 -1.88 11.81
C LYS A 137 2.35 -3.02 11.35
N ILE A 138 3.41 -2.73 10.60
CA ILE A 138 4.29 -3.75 9.99
C ILE A 138 5.33 -4.25 11.01
N GLN A 139 5.75 -3.38 11.93
CA GLN A 139 6.77 -3.66 12.96
C GLN A 139 8.08 -4.23 12.36
N ALA A 140 8.50 -3.69 11.23
CA ALA A 140 9.72 -4.08 10.53
C ALA A 140 10.47 -2.84 10.05
N PHE A 141 11.81 -2.90 10.04
CA PHE A 141 12.66 -1.80 9.62
C PHE A 141 13.04 -1.93 8.14
N CYS A 142 12.86 -0.87 7.35
CA CYS A 142 13.23 -0.81 5.95
C CYS A 142 14.18 0.36 5.71
N PHE A 143 15.46 0.06 5.42
CA PHE A 143 16.48 1.09 5.17
C PHE A 143 16.12 1.99 3.99
N PHE A 144 15.69 1.42 2.87
CA PHE A 144 15.31 2.16 1.66
C PHE A 144 14.13 3.12 1.92
N CYS A 145 13.17 2.68 2.74
CA CYS A 145 12.01 3.51 3.11
C CYS A 145 12.43 4.72 3.96
N VAL A 146 13.34 4.50 4.92
CA VAL A 146 13.90 5.59 5.77
C VAL A 146 14.73 6.55 4.94
N LEU A 147 15.55 6.04 4.01
CA LEU A 147 16.36 6.85 3.10
C LEU A 147 15.45 7.75 2.24
N SER A 148 14.44 7.17 1.60
CA SER A 148 13.49 7.93 0.77
C SER A 148 12.72 8.98 1.59
N ALA A 149 12.27 8.64 2.81
CA ALA A 149 11.62 9.59 3.71
C ALA A 149 12.54 10.75 4.10
N THR A 150 13.80 10.46 4.43
CA THR A 150 14.81 11.46 4.76
C THR A 150 15.07 12.41 3.59
N ILE A 151 15.25 11.87 2.38
CA ILE A 151 15.43 12.67 1.16
C ILE A 151 14.21 13.57 0.94
N SER A 152 13.00 13.06 1.10
CA SER A 152 11.75 13.83 0.93
C SER A 152 11.67 15.05 1.86
N VAL A 153 12.05 14.86 3.13
CA VAL A 153 12.09 15.94 4.12
C VAL A 153 13.17 16.98 3.76
N ILE A 154 14.37 16.54 3.36
CA ILE A 154 15.44 17.45 2.95
C ILE A 154 15.01 18.25 1.70
N LEU A 155 14.37 17.61 0.71
CA LEU A 155 13.85 18.28 -0.48
C LEU A 155 12.82 19.36 -0.10
N LEU A 156 11.93 19.08 0.85
CA LEU A 156 10.97 20.06 1.36
C LEU A 156 11.67 21.27 2.01
N VAL A 157 12.65 21.01 2.88
CA VAL A 157 13.43 22.09 3.53
C VAL A 157 14.14 22.94 2.49
N LEU A 158 14.77 22.32 1.49
CA LEU A 158 15.44 23.02 0.39
C LEU A 158 14.45 23.81 -0.47
N ALA A 159 13.25 23.28 -0.74
CA ALA A 159 12.22 23.98 -1.49
C ALA A 159 11.72 25.24 -0.75
N VAL A 160 11.53 25.12 0.57
CA VAL A 160 11.13 26.28 1.41
C VAL A 160 12.25 27.32 1.51
N ALA A 161 13.48 26.89 1.77
CA ALA A 161 14.61 27.81 1.95
C ALA A 161 15.11 28.43 0.64
N GLY A 162 15.04 27.69 -0.47
CA GLY A 162 15.63 28.10 -1.75
C GLY A 162 14.69 28.88 -2.68
N GLY A 163 13.38 28.85 -2.45
CA GLY A 163 12.37 29.36 -3.39
C GLY A 163 12.27 30.88 -3.52
N GLY A 164 12.95 31.67 -2.66
CA GLY A 164 12.94 33.13 -2.72
C GLY A 164 11.52 33.71 -2.63
N TRP A 165 10.76 33.25 -1.66
CA TRP A 165 9.35 33.61 -1.46
C TRP A 165 9.19 35.06 -1.04
N ASP A 166 8.47 35.87 -1.83
CA ASP A 166 8.22 37.27 -1.53
C ASP A 166 7.36 37.45 -0.25
N ASP A 167 6.34 36.57 -0.10
CA ASP A 167 5.42 36.52 1.03
C ASP A 167 5.32 35.11 1.60
N PRO A 168 5.50 34.91 2.91
CA PRO A 168 5.34 33.59 3.55
C PRO A 168 3.87 33.19 3.74
N ALA A 169 2.93 34.15 3.78
CA ALA A 169 1.51 33.85 4.05
C ALA A 169 0.86 32.97 2.99
N PRO A 170 0.98 33.21 1.67
CA PRO A 170 0.48 32.29 0.64
C PRO A 170 1.14 30.91 0.67
N LEU A 171 2.44 30.85 1.04
CA LEU A 171 3.16 29.59 1.16
C LEU A 171 2.59 28.75 2.30
N LEU A 172 2.40 29.35 3.48
CA LEU A 172 1.81 28.68 4.64
C LEU A 172 0.37 28.25 4.37
N PHE A 173 -0.47 29.13 3.84
CA PHE A 173 -1.87 28.80 3.57
C PHE A 173 -2.03 27.63 2.60
N ARG A 174 -1.36 27.69 1.44
CA ARG A 174 -1.39 26.61 0.45
C ARG A 174 -0.72 25.34 0.97
N GLY A 175 0.38 25.50 1.73
CA GLY A 175 1.08 24.39 2.36
C GLY A 175 0.21 23.64 3.36
N VAL A 176 -0.52 24.33 4.23
CA VAL A 176 -1.43 23.71 5.20
C VAL A 176 -2.57 22.98 4.49
N LEU A 177 -3.21 23.62 3.51
CA LEU A 177 -4.30 22.99 2.76
C LEU A 177 -3.82 21.71 2.03
N LEU A 178 -2.67 21.77 1.38
CA LEU A 178 -2.09 20.64 0.69
C LEU A 178 -1.68 19.54 1.68
N ALA A 179 -1.05 19.91 2.80
CA ALA A 179 -0.66 18.94 3.82
C ALA A 179 -1.87 18.19 4.40
N LEU A 180 -2.96 18.89 4.69
CA LEU A 180 -4.21 18.28 5.15
C LEU A 180 -4.81 17.36 4.09
N ALA A 181 -4.86 17.79 2.84
CA ALA A 181 -5.40 16.98 1.74
C ALA A 181 -4.58 15.70 1.52
N VAL A 182 -3.24 15.80 1.50
CA VAL A 182 -2.36 14.64 1.33
C VAL A 182 -2.41 13.73 2.55
N LEU A 183 -2.44 14.29 3.77
CA LEU A 183 -2.55 13.51 5.00
C LEU A 183 -3.86 12.70 5.04
N LEU A 184 -4.99 13.36 4.81
CA LEU A 184 -6.29 12.69 4.79
C LEU A 184 -6.36 11.64 3.67
N GLY A 185 -5.91 11.97 2.47
CA GLY A 185 -5.85 11.02 1.35
C GLY A 185 -4.97 9.81 1.66
N SER A 186 -3.80 10.02 2.29
CA SER A 186 -2.88 8.96 2.69
C SER A 186 -3.47 8.05 3.78
N LEU A 187 -4.17 8.63 4.76
CA LEU A 187 -4.82 7.86 5.83
C LEU A 187 -6.01 7.05 5.30
N ILE A 188 -6.82 7.63 4.41
CA ILE A 188 -7.91 6.92 3.74
C ILE A 188 -7.34 5.76 2.92
N TRP A 189 -6.32 6.01 2.09
CA TRP A 189 -5.66 4.97 1.31
C TRP A 189 -5.09 3.86 2.23
N ALA A 190 -4.38 4.24 3.31
CA ALA A 190 -3.81 3.28 4.26
C ALA A 190 -4.88 2.41 4.93
N SER A 191 -6.05 2.97 5.23
CA SER A 191 -7.18 2.22 5.82
C SER A 191 -7.88 1.32 4.81
N VAL A 192 -7.94 1.71 3.54
CA VAL A 192 -8.52 0.87 2.45
C VAL A 192 -7.65 -0.34 2.15
N VAL A 193 -6.33 -0.18 2.24
CA VAL A 193 -5.34 -1.23 1.94
C VAL A 193 -5.04 -2.12 3.16
N ASP A 194 -5.51 -1.75 4.38
CA ASP A 194 -5.24 -2.52 5.61
C ASP A 194 -5.84 -3.94 5.50
N PRO A 195 -5.01 -5.00 5.52
CA PRO A 195 -5.49 -6.37 5.44
C PRO A 195 -6.31 -6.81 6.67
N ASN A 196 -6.17 -6.10 7.79
CA ASN A 196 -6.93 -6.34 9.01
C ASN A 196 -8.16 -5.43 9.14
N ARG A 197 -8.60 -4.84 8.04
CA ARG A 197 -9.78 -3.99 8.03
C ARG A 197 -11.03 -4.81 8.38
N PRO A 198 -11.87 -4.34 9.34
CA PRO A 198 -13.09 -5.06 9.75
C PRO A 198 -14.09 -5.27 8.60
N ASP A 199 -14.01 -4.44 7.57
CA ASP A 199 -14.79 -4.46 6.34
C ASP A 199 -13.96 -4.98 5.14
N GLY A 200 -12.95 -5.82 5.37
CA GLY A 200 -12.23 -6.57 4.34
C GLY A 200 -13.20 -7.31 3.41
N ARG A 201 -12.73 -7.71 2.24
CA ARG A 201 -13.59 -8.38 1.25
C ARG A 201 -14.20 -9.63 1.86
N VAL A 202 -15.53 -9.71 1.77
CA VAL A 202 -16.34 -10.80 2.33
C VAL A 202 -16.72 -11.74 1.20
N ALA A 203 -16.75 -13.04 1.48
CA ALA A 203 -17.36 -14.01 0.57
C ALA A 203 -18.83 -13.65 0.31
N PRO A 204 -19.38 -14.02 -0.87
CA PRO A 204 -20.81 -13.90 -1.12
C PRO A 204 -21.64 -14.51 0.02
N ALA A 205 -22.72 -13.85 0.37
CA ALA A 205 -23.61 -14.36 1.42
C ALA A 205 -24.21 -15.71 0.98
N VAL A 206 -24.26 -16.66 1.90
CA VAL A 206 -24.94 -17.95 1.70
C VAL A 206 -26.44 -17.69 1.62
N THR A 207 -27.07 -18.18 0.56
CA THR A 207 -28.48 -17.92 0.24
C THR A 207 -29.41 -19.07 0.59
N THR A 208 -28.88 -20.28 0.65
CA THR A 208 -29.63 -21.49 0.98
C THR A 208 -29.95 -21.58 2.48
N THR A 209 -31.07 -22.17 2.82
CA THR A 209 -31.46 -22.45 4.21
C THR A 209 -30.91 -23.78 4.68
N SER A 210 -30.55 -23.87 5.96
CA SER A 210 -30.06 -25.12 6.55
C SER A 210 -31.21 -26.00 7.06
N SER A 211 -31.10 -27.32 6.84
CA SER A 211 -31.92 -28.29 7.61
C SER A 211 -31.35 -28.46 9.03
N PRO A 212 -32.12 -28.96 10.01
CA PRO A 212 -31.61 -29.27 11.33
C PRO A 212 -30.44 -30.26 11.31
N ALA A 213 -30.42 -31.21 10.37
CA ALA A 213 -29.34 -32.18 10.18
C ALA A 213 -28.04 -31.48 9.76
N LYS A 214 -28.10 -30.51 8.85
CA LYS A 214 -26.95 -29.70 8.41
C LYS A 214 -26.36 -28.88 9.56
N VAL A 215 -27.20 -28.27 10.41
CA VAL A 215 -26.77 -27.53 11.59
C VAL A 215 -26.07 -28.46 12.58
N ALA A 216 -26.65 -29.62 12.85
CA ALA A 216 -26.06 -30.61 13.76
C ALA A 216 -24.72 -31.16 13.24
N LEU A 217 -24.58 -31.38 11.93
CA LEU A 217 -23.29 -31.76 11.32
C LEU A 217 -22.24 -30.64 11.47
N ALA A 218 -22.61 -29.40 11.21
CA ALA A 218 -21.68 -28.26 11.34
C ALA A 218 -21.19 -28.07 12.79
N GLU A 219 -22.09 -28.19 13.76
CA GLU A 219 -21.77 -28.14 15.20
C GLU A 219 -20.84 -29.29 15.58
N HIS A 220 -21.09 -30.50 15.08
CA HIS A 220 -20.22 -31.66 15.31
C HIS A 220 -18.82 -31.43 14.73
N LEU A 221 -18.71 -31.01 13.47
CA LEU A 221 -17.42 -30.73 12.82
C LEU A 221 -16.59 -29.74 13.64
N THR A 222 -17.20 -28.65 14.07
CA THR A 222 -16.52 -27.64 14.90
C THR A 222 -16.15 -28.19 16.28
N ALA A 223 -17.00 -29.02 16.91
CA ALA A 223 -16.70 -29.65 18.20
C ALA A 223 -15.53 -30.64 18.11
N GLU A 224 -15.37 -31.36 17.00
CA GLU A 224 -14.24 -32.24 16.72
C GLU A 224 -12.99 -31.46 16.23
N GLY A 225 -13.05 -30.13 16.15
CA GLY A 225 -11.92 -29.29 15.75
C GLY A 225 -11.63 -29.30 14.25
N ALA A 226 -12.61 -29.66 13.43
CA ALA A 226 -12.48 -29.54 11.98
C ALA A 226 -12.44 -28.07 11.56
N VAL A 227 -11.53 -27.71 10.64
CA VAL A 227 -11.32 -26.35 10.15
C VAL A 227 -11.50 -26.31 8.64
N LEU A 228 -12.24 -25.33 8.15
CA LEU A 228 -12.42 -25.06 6.73
C LEU A 228 -11.57 -23.86 6.28
N TYR A 229 -10.53 -24.11 5.50
CA TYR A 229 -9.68 -23.07 4.90
C TYR A 229 -10.30 -22.57 3.60
N THR A 230 -10.53 -21.27 3.51
CA THR A 230 -11.24 -20.63 2.39
C THR A 230 -10.52 -19.38 1.88
N ALA A 231 -10.92 -18.94 0.68
CA ALA A 231 -10.65 -17.60 0.19
C ALA A 231 -11.97 -16.95 -0.24
N TYR A 232 -12.24 -15.70 0.15
CA TYR A 232 -13.50 -15.01 -0.11
C TYR A 232 -13.90 -14.98 -1.60
N TRP A 233 -12.91 -14.95 -2.48
CA TRP A 233 -13.09 -14.91 -3.94
C TRP A 233 -13.25 -16.31 -4.58
N CYS A 234 -13.15 -17.38 -3.81
CA CYS A 234 -13.18 -18.75 -4.32
C CYS A 234 -14.62 -19.23 -4.53
N PRO A 235 -15.05 -19.55 -5.79
CA PRO A 235 -16.40 -20.03 -6.07
C PRO A 235 -16.73 -21.34 -5.36
N HIS A 236 -15.77 -22.28 -5.31
CA HIS A 236 -15.91 -23.57 -4.65
C HIS A 236 -16.07 -23.47 -3.13
N CYS A 237 -15.48 -22.42 -2.51
CA CYS A 237 -15.71 -22.14 -1.10
C CYS A 237 -17.14 -21.67 -0.84
N THR A 238 -17.69 -20.87 -1.76
CA THR A 238 -19.10 -20.46 -1.71
C THR A 238 -20.00 -21.66 -1.91
N GLU A 239 -19.73 -22.53 -2.90
CA GLU A 239 -20.43 -23.77 -3.13
C GLU A 239 -20.46 -24.67 -1.88
N GLN A 240 -19.31 -24.88 -1.25
CA GLN A 240 -19.20 -25.66 0.00
C GLN A 240 -20.09 -25.09 1.11
N LYS A 241 -20.09 -23.77 1.30
CA LYS A 241 -20.93 -23.10 2.30
C LYS A 241 -22.42 -23.17 1.95
N GLU A 242 -22.78 -23.05 0.68
CA GLU A 242 -24.17 -23.18 0.19
C GLU A 242 -24.74 -24.58 0.42
N MET A 243 -23.92 -25.64 0.39
CA MET A 243 -24.35 -26.99 0.73
C MET A 243 -24.80 -27.12 2.19
N PHE A 244 -24.15 -26.41 3.11
CA PHE A 244 -24.55 -26.33 4.52
C PHE A 244 -25.79 -25.45 4.72
N GLY A 245 -25.89 -24.37 3.96
CA GLY A 245 -26.88 -23.32 4.18
C GLY A 245 -26.41 -22.31 5.24
N GLN A 246 -27.15 -21.19 5.34
CA GLN A 246 -26.73 -20.02 6.11
C GLN A 246 -26.48 -20.34 7.59
N GLN A 247 -27.46 -20.99 8.27
CA GLN A 247 -27.37 -21.22 9.71
C GLN A 247 -26.27 -22.23 10.09
N ALA A 248 -26.06 -23.26 9.27
CA ALA A 248 -25.02 -24.25 9.49
C ALA A 248 -23.64 -23.70 9.12
N ALA A 249 -23.52 -22.93 8.05
CA ALA A 249 -22.25 -22.31 7.66
C ALA A 249 -21.70 -21.33 8.71
N GLU A 250 -22.58 -20.65 9.47
CA GLU A 250 -22.19 -19.78 10.59
C GLU A 250 -21.61 -20.55 11.81
N LYS A 251 -21.84 -21.85 11.87
CA LYS A 251 -21.33 -22.73 12.94
C LYS A 251 -19.96 -23.32 12.64
N LEU A 252 -19.52 -23.29 11.37
CA LEU A 252 -18.25 -23.86 10.97
C LEU A 252 -17.08 -23.00 11.46
N ASP A 253 -15.99 -23.65 11.87
CA ASP A 253 -14.71 -22.96 12.07
C ASP A 253 -14.06 -22.71 10.70
N VAL A 254 -14.06 -21.45 10.29
CA VAL A 254 -13.60 -21.02 8.97
C VAL A 254 -12.39 -20.12 9.09
N VAL A 255 -11.31 -20.49 8.42
CA VAL A 255 -10.09 -19.68 8.30
C VAL A 255 -10.06 -19.04 6.92
N GLU A 256 -10.06 -17.71 6.89
CA GLU A 256 -9.86 -16.95 5.66
C GLU A 256 -8.38 -16.86 5.32
N CYS A 257 -7.98 -17.37 4.17
CA CYS A 257 -6.58 -17.40 3.72
C CYS A 257 -6.20 -16.22 2.83
N ALA A 258 -7.18 -15.55 2.20
CA ALA A 258 -6.88 -14.39 1.38
C ALA A 258 -6.36 -13.23 2.24
N PRO A 259 -5.24 -12.60 1.85
CA PRO A 259 -4.60 -11.55 2.66
C PRO A 259 -5.44 -10.27 2.77
N ASP A 260 -6.39 -10.07 1.87
CA ASP A 260 -7.31 -8.95 1.80
C ASP A 260 -8.75 -9.31 2.20
N GLY A 261 -8.97 -10.55 2.68
CA GLY A 261 -10.23 -11.00 3.27
C GLY A 261 -10.40 -10.54 4.71
N VAL A 262 -11.66 -10.53 5.20
CA VAL A 262 -11.95 -10.24 6.62
C VAL A 262 -11.27 -11.28 7.51
N ASN A 263 -10.49 -10.81 8.49
CA ASN A 263 -9.71 -11.66 9.39
C ASN A 263 -8.77 -12.64 8.68
N GLY A 264 -8.27 -12.29 7.48
CA GLY A 264 -7.39 -13.13 6.68
C GLY A 264 -6.13 -13.57 7.44
N GLN A 265 -5.81 -14.87 7.37
CA GLN A 265 -4.69 -15.52 8.05
C GLN A 265 -3.74 -16.21 7.04
N PRO A 266 -3.20 -15.51 6.02
CA PRO A 266 -2.41 -16.14 4.96
C PRO A 266 -1.17 -16.89 5.50
N LYS A 267 -0.53 -16.37 6.55
CA LYS A 267 0.62 -17.02 7.18
C LYS A 267 0.29 -18.34 7.88
N LEU A 268 -0.91 -18.45 8.45
CA LEU A 268 -1.38 -19.70 9.03
C LEU A 268 -1.62 -20.73 7.92
N CYS A 269 -2.27 -20.32 6.84
CA CYS A 269 -2.54 -21.18 5.69
C CYS A 269 -1.24 -21.67 5.02
N GLU A 270 -0.26 -20.78 4.83
CA GLU A 270 1.06 -21.15 4.33
C GLU A 270 1.78 -22.13 5.26
N LYS A 271 1.78 -21.87 6.57
CA LYS A 271 2.39 -22.78 7.58
C LYS A 271 1.72 -24.15 7.59
N LYS A 272 0.41 -24.22 7.33
CA LYS A 272 -0.38 -25.47 7.25
C LYS A 272 -0.21 -26.18 5.90
N GLY A 273 0.42 -25.55 4.91
CA GLY A 273 0.60 -26.13 3.57
C GLY A 273 -0.69 -26.15 2.73
N ILE A 274 -1.56 -25.13 2.91
CA ILE A 274 -2.80 -25.03 2.13
C ILE A 274 -2.45 -24.55 0.72
N GLU A 275 -2.61 -25.42 -0.27
CA GLU A 275 -2.30 -25.16 -1.69
C GLU A 275 -3.53 -24.83 -2.53
N GLY A 276 -4.74 -25.12 -2.04
CA GLY A 276 -5.98 -24.91 -2.77
C GLY A 276 -7.17 -24.60 -1.86
N PHE A 277 -8.29 -24.17 -2.45
CA PHE A 277 -9.50 -23.81 -1.71
C PHE A 277 -10.76 -24.41 -2.36
N PRO A 278 -11.74 -24.87 -1.54
CA PRO A 278 -11.66 -25.04 -0.08
C PRO A 278 -10.74 -26.20 0.28
N THR A 279 -10.15 -26.16 1.49
CA THR A 279 -9.47 -27.31 2.09
C THR A 279 -10.02 -27.53 3.49
N TRP A 280 -10.39 -28.77 3.79
CA TRP A 280 -10.77 -29.20 5.12
C TRP A 280 -9.59 -29.76 5.89
N GLU A 281 -9.45 -29.42 7.15
CA GLU A 281 -8.60 -30.11 8.11
C GLU A 281 -9.48 -30.87 9.09
N ILE A 282 -9.44 -32.19 9.05
CA ILE A 282 -10.21 -33.09 9.93
C ILE A 282 -9.21 -34.08 10.54
N ASP A 283 -9.15 -34.18 11.86
CA ASP A 283 -8.18 -35.01 12.59
C ASP A 283 -6.73 -34.78 12.16
N GLY A 284 -6.38 -33.52 11.85
CA GLY A 284 -5.02 -33.13 11.38
C GLY A 284 -4.72 -33.53 9.94
N THR A 285 -5.65 -34.13 9.22
CA THR A 285 -5.51 -34.49 7.80
C THR A 285 -6.12 -33.39 6.93
N LEU A 286 -5.34 -32.92 5.94
CA LEU A 286 -5.78 -31.92 4.97
C LEU A 286 -6.42 -32.62 3.75
N ASP A 287 -7.60 -32.20 3.40
CA ASP A 287 -8.32 -32.71 2.22
C ASP A 287 -8.92 -31.55 1.42
N SER A 288 -8.41 -31.35 0.20
CA SER A 288 -8.76 -30.20 -0.66
C SER A 288 -9.94 -30.53 -1.58
N GLY A 289 -10.72 -29.49 -1.90
CA GLY A 289 -11.88 -29.53 -2.77
C GLY A 289 -13.20 -29.52 -2.03
N VAL A 290 -14.27 -29.34 -2.81
CA VAL A 290 -15.66 -29.38 -2.28
C VAL A 290 -15.99 -30.81 -1.86
N LYS A 291 -16.49 -30.95 -0.62
CA LYS A 291 -16.87 -32.23 -0.05
C LYS A 291 -18.38 -32.34 0.11
N PRO A 292 -19.00 -33.44 -0.35
CA PRO A 292 -20.39 -33.74 0.00
C PRO A 292 -20.58 -33.87 1.51
N LEU A 293 -21.75 -33.48 2.02
CA LEU A 293 -22.02 -33.50 3.47
C LEU A 293 -21.98 -34.90 4.08
N ASP A 294 -22.39 -35.91 3.34
CA ASP A 294 -22.31 -37.30 3.74
C ASP A 294 -20.85 -37.82 3.82
N GLU A 295 -19.96 -37.29 3.00
CA GLU A 295 -18.53 -37.56 3.08
C GLU A 295 -17.91 -36.90 4.34
N LEU A 296 -18.23 -35.63 4.61
CA LEU A 296 -17.79 -34.93 5.83
C LEU A 296 -18.30 -35.61 7.11
N ALA A 297 -19.56 -36.10 7.08
CA ALA A 297 -20.12 -36.85 8.20
C ALA A 297 -19.34 -38.15 8.44
N LYS A 298 -18.96 -38.86 7.41
CA LYS A 298 -18.15 -40.10 7.52
C LYS A 298 -16.73 -39.79 8.03
N LEU A 299 -16.08 -38.78 7.46
CA LEU A 299 -14.71 -38.40 7.83
C LEU A 299 -14.60 -37.92 9.28
N SER A 300 -15.63 -37.25 9.82
CA SER A 300 -15.67 -36.77 11.20
C SER A 300 -16.30 -37.77 12.18
N GLY A 301 -16.73 -38.96 11.73
CA GLY A 301 -17.36 -39.93 12.60
C GLY A 301 -18.75 -39.53 13.11
N TYR A 302 -19.45 -38.62 12.40
CA TYR A 302 -20.76 -38.12 12.79
C TYR A 302 -21.82 -39.24 12.80
N GLN A 303 -22.58 -39.36 13.89
CA GLN A 303 -23.62 -40.36 14.10
C GLN A 303 -25.04 -39.78 14.19
N GLY A 304 -25.20 -38.48 13.90
CA GLY A 304 -26.50 -37.82 13.97
C GLY A 304 -27.37 -37.99 12.74
N PRO A 305 -28.47 -37.22 12.61
CA PRO A 305 -29.35 -37.22 11.44
C PRO A 305 -28.59 -36.91 10.14
N ALA A 306 -28.79 -37.69 9.09
CA ALA A 306 -28.06 -37.60 7.83
C ALA A 306 -28.98 -37.27 6.62
N ASP A 307 -30.11 -36.64 6.86
CA ASP A 307 -31.04 -36.10 5.85
C ASP A 307 -30.64 -34.68 5.41
N PHE A 308 -29.44 -34.56 4.82
CA PHE A 308 -28.82 -33.30 4.47
C PHE A 308 -29.46 -32.57 3.28
#